data_3935477a2359852433fe61fca41536c2
#
_entry.id   3935477a2359852433fe61fca41536c2
#
_cell.length_a   1.000
_cell.length_b   1.000
_cell.length_c   1.000
_cell.angle_alpha   90.00
_cell.angle_beta   90.00
_cell.angle_gamma   90.00
#
_symmetry.space_group_name_H-M   'P 1'
#
loop_
_entity.id
_entity.type
_entity.pdbx_description
1 polymer ?
#
loop_
_entity_poly.entity_id
_entity_poly.type
_entity_poly.pdbx_seq_one_letter_code
_entity_poly.pdbx_strand_id
1 'polypeptide(L)'
;MTYPSFTSGEVLTAADMNAVGLWLVKTQTVGTAVSSVTVTGAFSSTYDNYLITLEGGTVSADGDINLKLGASATGYYGFLNYGDVASATPLGATRNNTAQFNWVGGGAAGQRAHVHVQVFGPNKAAYTKLLNGTYQSGSNYGTIQGEHRVATAYTDFTLATGTGTLTGGTIRVYGYKNGLS
;
A
#
# COMPACT_ATOMS: atom_id res chain seq x y z
N MET A 1 23.03 -1.05 -17.75
CA MET A 1 21.54 -1.09 -17.84
C MET A 1 21.20 -0.58 -19.23
N THR A 2 20.76 -1.47 -20.12
CA THR A 2 20.36 -1.08 -21.49
C THR A 2 18.84 -0.86 -21.45
N TYR A 3 18.42 0.37 -21.69
CA TYR A 3 17.01 0.66 -21.91
C TYR A 3 16.61 0.07 -23.27
N PRO A 4 15.36 -0.41 -23.44
CA PRO A 4 14.85 -0.78 -24.76
C PRO A 4 15.03 0.41 -25.70
N SER A 5 15.78 0.22 -26.76
CA SER A 5 15.97 1.24 -27.81
C SER A 5 15.13 0.81 -28.99
N PHE A 6 14.08 1.55 -29.29
CA PHE A 6 13.19 1.27 -30.41
C PHE A 6 13.63 2.07 -31.61
N THR A 7 13.78 1.42 -32.74
CA THR A 7 14.05 2.09 -34.03
C THR A 7 12.73 2.28 -34.81
N SER A 8 12.69 3.29 -35.66
CA SER A 8 11.51 3.57 -36.47
C SER A 8 11.17 2.36 -37.36
N GLY A 9 9.95 1.82 -37.22
CA GLY A 9 9.47 0.63 -37.91
C GLY A 9 9.67 -0.69 -37.19
N GLU A 10 10.25 -0.69 -36.00
CA GLU A 10 10.37 -1.88 -35.15
C GLU A 10 9.01 -2.25 -34.57
N VAL A 11 8.69 -3.55 -34.58
CA VAL A 11 7.48 -4.08 -33.97
C VAL A 11 7.76 -4.35 -32.50
N LEU A 12 7.05 -3.67 -31.59
CA LEU A 12 7.10 -3.94 -30.16
C LEU A 12 6.66 -5.39 -29.91
N THR A 13 7.57 -6.19 -29.36
CA THR A 13 7.25 -7.56 -28.96
C THR A 13 6.62 -7.59 -27.58
N ALA A 14 5.94 -8.69 -27.23
CA ALA A 14 5.45 -8.90 -25.89
C ALA A 14 6.60 -8.88 -24.83
N ALA A 15 7.81 -9.30 -25.23
CA ALA A 15 8.99 -9.24 -24.36
C ALA A 15 9.42 -7.80 -24.05
N ASP A 16 9.40 -6.92 -25.03
CA ASP A 16 9.75 -5.50 -24.87
C ASP A 16 8.72 -4.81 -23.95
N MET A 17 7.45 -5.07 -24.16
CA MET A 17 6.38 -4.56 -23.31
C MET A 17 6.46 -5.11 -21.88
N ASN A 18 6.88 -6.36 -21.72
CA ASN A 18 7.07 -6.99 -20.42
C ASN A 18 8.33 -6.53 -19.70
N ALA A 19 9.25 -5.84 -20.36
CA ALA A 19 10.51 -5.37 -19.78
C ALA A 19 10.36 -4.07 -18.99
N VAL A 20 9.27 -3.34 -19.15
CA VAL A 20 9.09 -2.00 -18.54
C VAL A 20 7.76 -1.89 -17.80
N GLY A 21 7.76 -1.14 -16.69
CA GLY A 21 6.54 -0.62 -16.11
C GLY A 21 6.09 -1.22 -14.79
N LEU A 22 4.86 -0.91 -14.50
CA LEU A 22 4.11 -1.28 -13.30
C LEU A 22 3.02 -2.27 -13.74
N TRP A 23 3.08 -3.50 -13.22
CA TRP A 23 2.22 -4.60 -13.64
C TRP A 23 1.14 -4.90 -12.62
N LEU A 24 -0.12 -5.00 -13.06
CA LEU A 24 -1.21 -5.44 -12.20
C LEU A 24 -1.01 -6.91 -11.83
N VAL A 25 -0.69 -7.15 -10.55
CA VAL A 25 -0.43 -8.49 -9.99
C VAL A 25 -1.70 -9.11 -9.42
N LYS A 26 -2.48 -8.29 -8.70
CA LYS A 26 -3.66 -8.77 -7.99
C LYS A 26 -4.75 -7.71 -7.94
N THR A 27 -6.00 -8.17 -7.99
CA THR A 27 -7.21 -7.38 -7.74
C THR A 27 -8.04 -8.09 -6.68
N GLN A 28 -8.52 -7.33 -5.68
CA GLN A 28 -9.40 -7.83 -4.63
C GLN A 28 -10.53 -6.84 -4.40
N THR A 29 -11.78 -7.31 -4.54
CA THR A 29 -12.97 -6.52 -4.19
C THR A 29 -13.11 -6.44 -2.67
N VAL A 30 -13.41 -5.25 -2.18
CA VAL A 30 -13.83 -5.03 -0.78
C VAL A 30 -15.31 -5.41 -0.66
N GLY A 31 -15.67 -6.09 0.42
CA GLY A 31 -17.04 -6.46 0.71
C GLY A 31 -17.92 -5.28 1.16
N THR A 32 -19.03 -5.60 1.82
CA THR A 32 -19.94 -4.62 2.43
C THR A 32 -19.78 -4.64 3.94
N ALA A 33 -19.55 -3.47 4.54
CA ALA A 33 -19.42 -3.28 5.99
C ALA A 33 -18.36 -4.20 6.63
N VAL A 34 -17.21 -4.35 5.99
CA VAL A 34 -16.11 -5.18 6.50
C VAL A 34 -15.10 -4.34 7.27
N SER A 35 -14.58 -4.84 8.39
CA SER A 35 -13.53 -4.19 9.17
C SER A 35 -12.12 -4.46 8.61
N SER A 36 -11.97 -5.49 7.79
CA SER A 36 -10.70 -5.84 7.15
C SER A 36 -10.87 -6.65 5.88
N VAL A 37 -9.86 -6.58 5.00
CA VAL A 37 -9.78 -7.38 3.77
C VAL A 37 -8.36 -7.94 3.65
N THR A 38 -8.25 -9.26 3.53
CA THR A 38 -6.97 -9.94 3.26
C THR A 38 -6.81 -10.17 1.77
N VAL A 39 -5.66 -9.79 1.23
CA VAL A 39 -5.26 -10.03 -0.16
C VAL A 39 -4.21 -11.12 -0.18
N THR A 40 -4.61 -12.32 -0.56
CA THR A 40 -3.73 -13.49 -0.63
C THR A 40 -2.99 -13.56 -1.96
N GLY A 41 -1.74 -14.04 -1.94
CA GLY A 41 -0.91 -14.16 -3.15
C GLY A 41 -0.60 -12.80 -3.79
N ALA A 42 -0.47 -11.76 -2.96
CA ALA A 42 -0.19 -10.40 -3.40
C ALA A 42 1.30 -10.19 -3.74
N PHE A 43 2.17 -10.90 -3.06
CA PHE A 43 3.62 -10.76 -3.18
C PHE A 43 4.28 -12.08 -3.61
N SER A 44 5.26 -12.00 -4.49
CA SER A 44 6.00 -13.15 -5.00
C SER A 44 7.45 -12.76 -5.28
N SER A 45 8.29 -13.73 -5.59
CA SER A 45 9.69 -13.47 -5.98
C SER A 45 9.85 -12.78 -7.35
N THR A 46 8.75 -12.64 -8.12
CA THR A 46 8.76 -12.00 -9.45
C THR A 46 9.05 -10.50 -9.37
N TYR A 47 8.61 -9.85 -8.29
CA TYR A 47 8.78 -8.41 -8.09
C TYR A 47 9.39 -8.15 -6.71
N ASP A 48 10.30 -7.20 -6.64
CA ASP A 48 10.89 -6.79 -5.37
C ASP A 48 10.05 -5.74 -4.65
N ASN A 49 9.35 -4.90 -5.40
CA ASN A 49 8.62 -3.75 -4.87
C ASN A 49 7.20 -3.70 -5.45
N TYR A 50 6.29 -3.14 -4.68
CA TYR A 50 4.87 -3.10 -5.02
C TYR A 50 4.25 -1.74 -4.72
N LEU A 51 3.25 -1.38 -5.54
CA LEU A 51 2.30 -0.31 -5.25
C LEU A 51 0.96 -0.95 -4.88
N ILE A 52 0.38 -0.54 -3.77
CA ILE A 52 -0.96 -0.95 -3.34
C ILE A 52 -1.88 0.26 -3.40
N THR A 53 -3.02 0.10 -4.05
CA THR A 53 -4.08 1.11 -4.10
C THR A 53 -5.41 0.53 -3.62
N LEU A 54 -6.24 1.37 -3.01
CA LEU A 54 -7.67 1.13 -2.78
C LEU A 54 -8.45 2.30 -3.35
N GLU A 55 -9.43 2.01 -4.19
CA GLU A 55 -10.25 2.99 -4.89
C GLU A 55 -11.72 2.61 -4.90
N GLY A 56 -12.61 3.60 -4.92
CA GLY A 56 -14.05 3.43 -5.17
C GLY A 56 -14.88 2.96 -3.98
N GLY A 57 -14.29 2.74 -2.80
CA GLY A 57 -15.02 2.39 -1.57
C GLY A 57 -15.34 3.59 -0.70
N THR A 58 -16.11 3.35 0.38
CA THR A 58 -16.43 4.33 1.41
C THR A 58 -16.09 3.79 2.80
N VAL A 59 -15.80 4.69 3.75
CA VAL A 59 -15.66 4.37 5.17
C VAL A 59 -16.90 4.82 5.92
N SER A 60 -17.33 4.05 6.94
CA SER A 60 -18.49 4.37 7.75
C SER A 60 -18.21 5.39 8.86
N ALA A 61 -16.96 5.62 9.19
CA ALA A 61 -16.52 6.56 10.23
C ALA A 61 -15.21 7.24 9.80
N ASP A 62 -14.91 8.41 10.38
CA ASP A 62 -13.58 9.01 10.25
C ASP A 62 -12.51 8.05 10.78
N GLY A 63 -11.54 7.74 9.96
CA GLY A 63 -10.53 6.79 10.36
C GLY A 63 -9.46 6.52 9.35
N ASP A 64 -8.36 6.00 9.85
CA ASP A 64 -7.24 5.51 9.08
C ASP A 64 -7.48 4.07 8.60
N ILE A 65 -6.77 3.70 7.56
CA ILE A 65 -6.61 2.32 7.12
C ILE A 65 -5.17 1.92 7.43
N ASN A 66 -5.04 0.69 7.95
CA ASN A 66 -3.79 0.10 8.40
C ASN A 66 -3.43 -1.11 7.52
N LEU A 67 -2.13 -1.44 7.42
CA LEU A 67 -1.64 -2.57 6.65
C LEU A 67 -0.82 -3.51 7.53
N LYS A 68 -1.18 -4.79 7.50
CA LYS A 68 -0.47 -5.88 8.17
C LYS A 68 0.07 -6.87 7.14
N LEU A 69 1.33 -7.27 7.27
CA LEU A 69 1.99 -8.27 6.43
C LEU A 69 1.75 -9.67 7.01
N GLY A 70 1.10 -10.53 6.25
CA GLY A 70 0.78 -11.89 6.67
C GLY A 70 0.16 -11.95 8.07
N ALA A 71 0.67 -12.85 8.91
CA ALA A 71 0.25 -13.02 10.30
C ALA A 71 1.10 -12.21 11.31
N SER A 72 2.08 -11.40 10.86
CA SER A 72 2.98 -10.67 11.75
C SER A 72 2.22 -9.63 12.59
N ALA A 73 2.38 -9.67 13.91
CA ALA A 73 1.67 -8.82 14.85
C ALA A 73 2.63 -7.96 15.71
N THR A 74 3.85 -7.74 15.24
CA THR A 74 4.88 -6.94 15.92
C THR A 74 5.93 -6.47 14.91
N GLY A 75 6.82 -5.57 15.31
CA GLY A 75 7.95 -5.15 14.48
C GLY A 75 7.63 -4.02 13.50
N TYR A 76 6.47 -3.38 13.57
CA TYR A 76 6.13 -2.26 12.70
C TYR A 76 6.48 -0.94 13.35
N TYR A 77 7.20 -0.11 12.61
CA TYR A 77 7.64 1.24 12.99
C TYR A 77 7.16 2.21 11.93
N GLY A 78 6.65 3.35 12.32
CA GLY A 78 6.11 4.33 11.38
C GLY A 78 6.25 5.76 11.87
N PHE A 79 6.32 6.66 10.90
CA PHE A 79 6.33 8.10 11.10
C PHE A 79 5.30 8.75 10.18
N LEU A 80 4.39 9.53 10.75
CA LEU A 80 3.35 10.28 10.05
C LEU A 80 3.63 11.77 10.17
N ASN A 81 3.71 12.47 9.03
CA ASN A 81 3.57 13.92 8.92
C ASN A 81 2.15 14.23 8.46
N TYR A 82 1.43 15.08 9.18
CA TYR A 82 0.07 15.43 8.81
C TYR A 82 -0.31 16.85 9.25
N GLY A 83 -1.42 17.33 8.77
CA GLY A 83 -2.04 18.56 9.19
C GLY A 83 -3.55 18.46 9.10
N ASP A 84 -4.25 19.25 9.90
CA ASP A 84 -5.68 19.46 9.80
C ASP A 84 -5.95 20.63 8.85
N VAL A 85 -6.92 20.47 7.92
CA VAL A 85 -7.26 21.52 6.94
C VAL A 85 -7.81 22.80 7.58
N ALA A 86 -8.30 22.71 8.83
CA ALA A 86 -8.84 23.85 9.55
C ALA A 86 -7.81 24.59 10.40
N SER A 87 -6.65 23.98 10.73
CA SER A 87 -5.67 24.55 11.67
C SER A 87 -4.38 24.84 10.98
N ALA A 88 -4.00 24.90 9.92
CA ALA A 88 -2.71 25.27 9.27
C ALA A 88 -1.42 24.89 10.03
N THR A 89 -1.53 24.06 11.09
CA THR A 89 -0.39 23.67 11.93
C THR A 89 0.10 22.28 11.53
N PRO A 90 1.35 22.12 11.09
CA PRO A 90 1.94 20.79 10.83
C PRO A 90 2.06 20.00 12.14
N LEU A 91 1.71 18.72 12.07
CA LEU A 91 1.78 17.78 13.19
C LEU A 91 2.56 16.53 12.79
N GLY A 92 3.07 15.81 13.78
CA GLY A 92 3.77 14.54 13.58
C GLY A 92 3.31 13.49 14.59
N ALA A 93 3.31 12.23 14.16
CA ALA A 93 3.06 11.10 15.04
C ALA A 93 3.99 9.94 14.67
N THR A 94 4.35 9.13 15.69
CA THR A 94 5.21 7.96 15.52
C THR A 94 4.55 6.70 16.02
N ARG A 95 4.97 5.57 15.49
CA ARG A 95 4.65 4.23 16.00
C ARG A 95 5.93 3.44 16.23
N ASN A 96 5.96 2.72 17.33
CA ASN A 96 7.11 1.95 17.75
C ASN A 96 6.66 0.53 18.12
N ASN A 97 7.13 -0.45 17.35
CA ASN A 97 6.88 -1.87 17.56
C ASN A 97 5.38 -2.24 17.66
N THR A 98 4.58 -1.71 16.74
CA THR A 98 3.14 -1.99 16.66
C THR A 98 2.84 -3.28 15.91
N ALA A 99 1.55 -3.65 15.85
CA ALA A 99 1.05 -4.89 15.22
C ALA A 99 0.83 -4.75 13.70
N GLN A 100 0.97 -3.56 13.14
CA GLN A 100 0.72 -3.23 11.73
C GLN A 100 1.31 -1.86 11.37
N PHE A 101 1.47 -1.57 10.08
CA PHE A 101 1.67 -0.21 9.61
C PHE A 101 0.37 0.58 9.80
N ASN A 102 0.39 1.59 10.63
CA ASN A 102 -0.74 2.49 10.81
C ASN A 102 -0.75 3.56 9.72
N TRP A 103 -1.92 4.13 9.40
CA TRP A 103 -2.08 5.34 8.59
C TRP A 103 -1.74 5.20 7.10
N VAL A 104 -1.83 4.00 6.52
CA VAL A 104 -1.49 3.79 5.10
C VAL A 104 -2.58 4.28 4.13
N GLY A 105 -3.67 4.79 4.65
CA GLY A 105 -4.81 5.32 3.94
C GLY A 105 -5.87 5.79 4.90
N GLY A 106 -7.10 5.98 4.41
CA GLY A 106 -8.24 6.29 5.24
C GLY A 106 -9.33 7.06 4.52
N GLY A 107 -10.15 7.76 5.27
CA GLY A 107 -11.22 8.58 4.75
C GLY A 107 -12.01 9.31 5.84
N ALA A 108 -12.94 10.17 5.42
CA ALA A 108 -13.93 10.78 6.28
C ALA A 108 -15.26 9.98 6.22
N ALA A 109 -16.05 10.00 7.29
CA ALA A 109 -17.29 9.25 7.42
C ALA A 109 -18.24 9.46 6.22
N GLY A 110 -18.67 8.37 5.60
CA GLY A 110 -19.52 8.40 4.40
C GLY A 110 -18.80 8.84 3.12
N GLN A 111 -17.53 9.20 3.19
CA GLN A 111 -16.72 9.63 2.06
C GLN A 111 -15.88 8.49 1.49
N ARG A 112 -15.22 8.77 0.36
CA ARG A 112 -14.36 7.80 -0.31
C ARG A 112 -13.20 7.37 0.57
N ALA A 113 -12.99 6.07 0.65
CA ALA A 113 -11.78 5.48 1.19
C ALA A 113 -10.68 5.49 0.13
N HIS A 114 -9.44 5.67 0.56
CA HIS A 114 -8.29 5.52 -0.32
C HIS A 114 -7.12 4.84 0.39
N VAL A 115 -6.32 4.13 -0.37
CA VAL A 115 -4.96 3.70 -0.03
C VAL A 115 -4.09 3.96 -1.26
N HIS A 116 -2.92 4.51 -1.04
CA HIS A 116 -1.88 4.63 -2.06
C HIS A 116 -0.53 4.54 -1.33
N VAL A 117 0.14 3.40 -1.44
CA VAL A 117 1.37 3.13 -0.69
C VAL A 117 2.33 2.23 -1.47
N GLN A 118 3.62 2.51 -1.36
CA GLN A 118 4.69 1.67 -1.90
C GLN A 118 5.25 0.77 -0.81
N VAL A 119 5.39 -0.53 -1.11
CA VAL A 119 5.94 -1.55 -0.21
C VAL A 119 7.17 -2.17 -0.87
N PHE A 120 8.31 -2.09 -0.21
CA PHE A 120 9.61 -2.53 -0.72
C PHE A 120 10.06 -3.79 -0.02
N GLY A 121 10.37 -4.82 -0.81
CA GLY A 121 10.91 -6.09 -0.35
C GLY A 121 9.96 -6.95 0.50
N PRO A 122 8.62 -6.93 0.34
CA PRO A 122 7.73 -7.69 1.21
C PRO A 122 7.91 -9.21 1.09
N ASN A 123 8.36 -9.70 -0.06
CA ASN A 123 8.66 -11.13 -0.29
C ASN A 123 10.15 -11.48 -0.15
N LYS A 124 10.89 -10.69 0.62
CA LYS A 124 12.30 -10.96 0.96
C LYS A 124 12.41 -11.32 2.44
N ALA A 125 13.32 -12.23 2.78
CA ALA A 125 13.69 -12.49 4.18
C ALA A 125 14.58 -11.35 4.73
N ALA A 126 14.04 -10.13 4.71
CA ALA A 126 14.69 -8.87 5.10
C ALA A 126 13.64 -7.90 5.64
N TYR A 127 14.06 -6.73 6.12
CA TYR A 127 13.12 -5.71 6.59
C TYR A 127 12.34 -5.10 5.42
N THR A 128 11.02 -5.11 5.53
CA THR A 128 10.13 -4.48 4.56
C THR A 128 10.05 -2.98 4.83
N LYS A 129 10.21 -2.14 3.80
CA LYS A 129 10.00 -0.69 3.89
C LYS A 129 8.64 -0.31 3.33
N LEU A 130 8.04 0.71 3.94
CA LEU A 130 6.81 1.33 3.48
C LEU A 130 7.09 2.81 3.23
N LEU A 131 6.87 3.27 2.00
CA LEU A 131 7.14 4.64 1.59
C LEU A 131 5.95 5.23 0.83
N ASN A 132 5.91 6.56 0.78
CA ASN A 132 4.94 7.32 -0.01
C ASN A 132 3.48 6.92 0.26
N GLY A 133 3.18 6.51 1.50
CA GLY A 133 1.81 6.28 1.91
C GLY A 133 1.07 7.61 2.10
N THR A 134 -0.19 7.67 1.62
CA THR A 134 -1.07 8.82 1.82
C THR A 134 -2.02 8.52 2.96
N TYR A 135 -2.15 9.46 3.88
CA TYR A 135 -3.00 9.38 5.06
C TYR A 135 -4.18 10.33 4.96
N GLN A 136 -5.34 9.88 5.38
CA GLN A 136 -6.50 10.71 5.69
C GLN A 136 -7.26 10.13 6.88
N SER A 137 -7.81 11.01 7.74
CA SER A 137 -8.80 10.66 8.75
C SER A 137 -9.61 11.92 9.06
N GLY A 138 -10.87 11.94 8.68
CA GLY A 138 -11.68 13.15 8.74
C GLY A 138 -11.03 14.29 7.96
N SER A 139 -10.75 15.41 8.63
CA SER A 139 -10.10 16.61 8.08
C SER A 139 -8.56 16.55 8.10
N ASN A 140 -7.96 15.49 8.63
CA ASN A 140 -6.51 15.33 8.68
C ASN A 140 -5.96 14.69 7.41
N TYR A 141 -4.89 15.25 6.86
CA TYR A 141 -4.19 14.75 5.67
C TYR A 141 -2.69 14.70 5.92
N GLY A 142 -2.03 13.66 5.38
CA GLY A 142 -0.60 13.50 5.60
C GLY A 142 0.06 12.43 4.76
N THR A 143 1.32 12.19 5.11
CA THR A 143 2.13 11.13 4.48
C THR A 143 2.76 10.25 5.54
N ILE A 144 2.83 8.96 5.25
CA ILE A 144 3.42 7.93 6.13
C ILE A 144 4.66 7.32 5.49
N GLN A 145 5.65 7.05 6.32
CA GLN A 145 6.80 6.20 6.02
C GLN A 145 7.03 5.24 7.18
N GLY A 146 7.57 4.07 6.90
CA GLY A 146 7.82 3.10 7.95
C GLY A 146 8.68 1.92 7.53
N GLU A 147 8.95 1.05 8.50
CA GLU A 147 9.60 -0.23 8.26
C GLU A 147 9.03 -1.33 9.14
N HIS A 148 9.07 -2.54 8.64
CA HIS A 148 8.79 -3.75 9.41
C HIS A 148 10.09 -4.51 9.64
N ARG A 149 10.49 -4.62 10.91
CA ARG A 149 11.81 -5.14 11.34
C ARG A 149 11.80 -6.64 11.63
N VAL A 150 10.93 -7.40 10.99
CA VAL A 150 10.96 -8.86 11.01
C VAL A 150 11.42 -9.35 9.65
N ALA A 151 12.55 -10.08 9.61
CA ALA A 151 13.16 -10.59 8.39
C ALA A 151 12.41 -11.85 7.90
N THR A 152 11.21 -11.66 7.40
CA THR A 152 10.32 -12.72 6.89
C THR A 152 9.82 -12.35 5.50
N ALA A 153 9.80 -13.30 4.58
CA ALA A 153 9.15 -13.16 3.28
C ALA A 153 7.64 -13.37 3.42
N TYR A 154 6.87 -12.39 3.01
CA TYR A 154 5.41 -12.41 3.03
C TYR A 154 4.85 -12.61 1.63
N THR A 155 3.72 -13.30 1.53
CA THR A 155 2.94 -13.48 0.29
C THR A 155 1.65 -12.68 0.31
N ASP A 156 1.18 -12.31 1.50
CA ASP A 156 -0.15 -11.77 1.76
C ASP A 156 -0.08 -10.49 2.60
N PHE A 157 -1.10 -9.67 2.49
CA PHE A 157 -1.32 -8.57 3.44
C PHE A 157 -2.80 -8.41 3.76
N THR A 158 -3.09 -7.70 4.85
CA THR A 158 -4.45 -7.33 5.25
C THR A 158 -4.53 -5.81 5.36
N LEU A 159 -5.53 -5.19 4.73
CA LEU A 159 -5.97 -3.83 5.04
C LEU A 159 -7.07 -3.91 6.09
N ALA A 160 -6.98 -3.08 7.13
CA ALA A 160 -7.98 -3.00 8.19
C ALA A 160 -8.28 -1.54 8.53
N THR A 161 -9.55 -1.22 8.81
CA THR A 161 -9.92 0.11 9.33
C THR A 161 -9.47 0.27 10.77
N GLY A 162 -8.98 1.43 11.14
CA GLY A 162 -8.74 1.79 12.54
C GLY A 162 -10.04 1.97 13.32
N THR A 163 -11.07 2.50 12.64
CA THR A 163 -12.44 2.68 13.14
C THR A 163 -13.44 2.40 12.04
N GLY A 164 -14.66 1.99 12.40
CA GLY A 164 -15.75 1.76 11.44
C GLY A 164 -15.48 0.59 10.49
N THR A 165 -16.06 0.67 9.30
CA THR A 165 -16.03 -0.38 8.28
C THR A 165 -15.80 0.20 6.88
N LEU A 166 -15.34 -0.65 5.96
CA LEU A 166 -15.26 -0.38 4.52
C LEU A 166 -16.46 -0.99 3.80
N THR A 167 -16.97 -0.29 2.81
CA THR A 167 -18.00 -0.79 1.90
C THR A 167 -17.63 -0.49 0.46
N GLY A 168 -17.58 -1.53 -0.36
CA GLY A 168 -17.25 -1.45 -1.78
C GLY A 168 -15.80 -1.04 -2.05
N GLY A 169 -15.49 -0.85 -3.31
CA GLY A 169 -14.16 -0.52 -3.78
C GLY A 169 -13.32 -1.72 -4.19
N THR A 170 -12.17 -1.41 -4.73
CA THR A 170 -11.24 -2.40 -5.27
C THR A 170 -9.82 -2.10 -4.81
N ILE A 171 -9.19 -3.10 -4.21
CA ILE A 171 -7.76 -3.10 -3.91
C ILE A 171 -7.03 -3.62 -5.15
N ARG A 172 -6.01 -2.89 -5.62
CA ARG A 172 -5.11 -3.32 -6.68
C ARG A 172 -3.68 -3.35 -6.17
N VAL A 173 -2.96 -4.38 -6.56
CA VAL A 173 -1.55 -4.57 -6.27
C VAL A 173 -0.80 -4.56 -7.58
N TYR A 174 0.17 -3.69 -7.70
CA TYR A 174 1.04 -3.60 -8.87
C TYR A 174 2.47 -3.91 -8.46
N GLY A 175 3.14 -4.75 -9.23
CA GLY A 175 4.56 -5.03 -9.08
C GLY A 175 5.40 -4.13 -9.97
N TYR A 176 6.47 -3.57 -9.42
CA TYR A 176 7.49 -2.89 -10.21
C TYR A 176 8.39 -3.92 -10.88
N LYS A 177 8.52 -3.86 -12.20
CA LYS A 177 9.40 -4.78 -12.90
C LYS A 177 10.84 -4.61 -12.38
N ASN A 178 11.42 -5.71 -11.91
CA ASN A 178 12.85 -5.77 -11.63
C ASN A 178 13.60 -5.57 -12.96
N GLY A 179 14.69 -4.83 -12.93
CA GLY A 179 15.49 -4.61 -14.15
C GLY A 179 15.83 -5.92 -14.85
N LEU A 180 16.09 -5.85 -16.14
CA LEU A 180 16.58 -7.00 -16.92
C LEU A 180 17.85 -7.52 -16.25
N SER A 181 17.79 -8.75 -15.75
CA SER A 181 18.94 -9.49 -15.25
C SER A 181 19.77 -10.03 -16.43
#